data_8c6992106614f87e4137c4707919d676
#
_entry.id   8c6992106614f87e4137c4707919d676
#
_cell.length_a   1.000
_cell.length_b   1.000
_cell.length_c   1.000
_cell.angle_alpha   90.00
_cell.angle_beta   90.00
_cell.angle_gamma   90.00
#
_symmetry.space_group_name_H-M   'P 1'
#
loop_
_entity.id
_entity.type
_entity.pdbx_description
1 polymer ?
#
loop_
_entity_poly.entity_id
_entity_poly.type
_entity_poly.pdbx_seq_one_letter_code
_entity_poly.pdbx_strand_id
1 'polypeptide(L)'
;MSAKTGHRRRLDVVATAHAPVYVVWELTLACDHACTHCGSRAGVARDGELSTAEAIGVAAQLADAGAREVILIGGEAYLHEGFLDIVRALAQRGVTVGITTGGRGVTVELARGMAAAGLRQASVSVDGLEATHDRMRHLRGSFAGTMAALANLKAAGIAITANTNLNRSNREDLEQLYDVLRAQGIVAWQIQLTAPLGRAADRVQMIFQPWDLLDVVPRVAALKQRARKDGITIMPGNNLGYFGPEETVLRSLRAGDADHWRGCQAGKFVMGIESNGDVKGCPSLQTQHYVGGNLRDKQLAAIWKDTPELGFNRARTVDDLWGFCRTCDFAAECLGGCTFTAHSILGRPGNNPYCHFRARVHAKRGQRERLVPGAAADGLPFDNGVFEIVVEPLDAADPNAASADPGDLVQITRRAARRSGTT
;
A
#
# COMPACT_ATOMS: atom_id res chain seq x y z
N MET A 1 2.50 -24.77 25.66
CA MET A 1 3.22 -23.47 25.62
C MET A 1 2.46 -22.56 24.66
N SER A 2 1.81 -21.54 25.19
CA SER A 2 0.92 -20.63 24.42
C SER A 2 1.76 -19.78 23.47
N ALA A 3 1.50 -19.92 22.17
CA ALA A 3 2.07 -19.06 21.15
C ALA A 3 1.55 -17.63 21.39
N LYS A 4 2.40 -16.75 21.89
CA LYS A 4 2.12 -15.31 21.98
C LYS A 4 1.91 -14.80 20.56
N THR A 5 0.65 -14.55 20.19
CA THR A 5 0.26 -13.86 18.98
C THR A 5 1.08 -12.58 18.86
N GLY A 6 1.91 -12.51 17.81
CA GLY A 6 2.75 -11.36 17.53
C GLY A 6 1.89 -10.17 17.12
N HIS A 7 1.43 -9.41 18.10
CA HIS A 7 0.89 -8.08 17.85
C HIS A 7 2.02 -7.25 17.27
N ARG A 8 1.79 -6.61 16.10
CA ARG A 8 2.68 -5.54 15.63
C ARG A 8 2.85 -4.56 16.78
N ARG A 9 4.00 -4.60 17.43
CA ARG A 9 4.38 -3.56 18.36
C ARG A 9 4.52 -2.30 17.52
N ARG A 10 3.86 -1.21 17.95
CA ARG A 10 4.27 0.13 17.55
C ARG A 10 5.78 0.14 17.71
N LEU A 11 6.51 0.44 16.65
CA LEU A 11 7.94 0.69 16.80
C LEU A 11 8.02 1.93 17.67
N ASP A 12 8.34 1.75 18.96
CA ASP A 12 8.66 2.85 19.85
C ASP A 12 9.98 3.44 19.37
N VAL A 13 9.86 4.30 18.38
CA VAL A 13 10.98 5.02 17.82
C VAL A 13 11.21 6.23 18.71
N VAL A 14 11.81 5.99 19.86
CA VAL A 14 12.57 7.00 20.58
C VAL A 14 13.86 7.18 19.80
N ALA A 15 13.78 7.80 18.65
CA ALA A 15 14.93 7.97 17.80
C ALA A 15 15.22 9.44 17.60
N THR A 16 16.32 9.85 18.11
CA THR A 16 17.03 11.08 17.76
C THR A 16 17.61 11.06 16.36
N ALA A 17 17.61 9.88 15.68
CA ALA A 17 18.12 9.71 14.33
C ALA A 17 17.11 8.94 13.45
N HIS A 18 16.85 9.42 12.24
CA HIS A 18 16.02 8.74 11.25
C HIS A 18 16.72 7.46 10.75
N ALA A 19 16.05 6.30 10.87
CA ALA A 19 16.56 5.02 10.39
C ALA A 19 15.47 4.26 9.62
N PRO A 20 15.81 3.51 8.56
CA PRO A 20 14.84 2.79 7.72
C PRO A 20 14.35 1.50 8.41
N VAL A 21 13.63 1.63 9.52
CA VAL A 21 13.21 0.48 10.35
C VAL A 21 12.13 -0.38 9.69
N TYR A 22 11.33 0.19 8.79
CA TYR A 22 10.32 -0.50 8.00
C TYR A 22 10.59 -0.29 6.52
N VAL A 23 10.85 -1.37 5.82
CA VAL A 23 11.21 -1.35 4.40
C VAL A 23 10.19 -2.14 3.60
N VAL A 24 9.76 -1.58 2.48
CA VAL A 24 8.96 -2.30 1.49
C VAL A 24 9.79 -2.40 0.22
N TRP A 25 10.08 -3.63 -0.18
CA TRP A 25 10.99 -3.91 -1.26
C TRP A 25 10.29 -4.66 -2.39
N GLU A 26 10.23 -4.02 -3.56
CA GLU A 26 9.78 -4.61 -4.81
C GLU A 26 10.92 -5.49 -5.37
N LEU A 27 10.72 -6.81 -5.42
CA LEU A 27 11.74 -7.73 -5.93
C LEU A 27 11.72 -7.86 -7.45
N THR A 28 10.52 -7.75 -8.04
CA THR A 28 10.32 -7.85 -9.49
C THR A 28 9.02 -7.17 -9.89
N LEU A 29 8.90 -6.65 -11.10
CA LEU A 29 7.63 -6.24 -11.68
C LEU A 29 6.92 -7.38 -12.45
N ALA A 30 7.55 -8.55 -12.58
CA ALA A 30 6.85 -9.72 -13.10
C ALA A 30 5.61 -10.02 -12.23
N CYS A 31 4.46 -10.21 -12.87
CA CYS A 31 3.20 -10.48 -12.20
C CYS A 31 2.34 -11.42 -13.01
N ASP A 32 1.62 -12.29 -12.33
CA ASP A 32 0.64 -13.21 -12.91
C ASP A 32 -0.80 -12.69 -12.85
N HIS A 33 -0.96 -11.40 -12.46
CA HIS A 33 -2.21 -10.64 -12.47
C HIS A 33 -2.10 -9.40 -13.36
N ALA A 34 -3.27 -8.85 -13.76
CA ALA A 34 -3.38 -7.61 -14.52
C ALA A 34 -4.33 -6.61 -13.85
N CYS A 35 -4.21 -6.46 -12.53
CA CYS A 35 -5.14 -5.68 -11.70
C CYS A 35 -5.41 -4.28 -12.26
N THR A 36 -6.67 -3.87 -12.28
CA THR A 36 -7.12 -2.59 -12.82
C THR A 36 -6.65 -1.38 -12.02
N HIS A 37 -6.29 -1.59 -10.76
CA HIS A 37 -5.84 -0.56 -9.79
C HIS A 37 -4.33 -0.62 -9.48
N CYS A 38 -3.54 -1.37 -10.27
CA CYS A 38 -2.12 -1.58 -9.98
C CYS A 38 -1.29 -0.31 -10.16
N GLY A 39 -0.72 0.22 -9.08
CA GLY A 39 0.09 1.43 -9.08
C GLY A 39 1.43 1.28 -9.79
N SER A 40 2.04 0.10 -9.74
CA SER A 40 3.32 -0.17 -10.42
C SER A 40 3.15 -0.64 -11.88
N ARG A 41 1.92 -0.77 -12.40
CA ARG A 41 1.64 -1.32 -13.74
C ARG A 41 2.30 -2.69 -13.97
N ALA A 42 2.49 -3.48 -12.92
CA ALA A 42 3.19 -4.76 -12.94
C ALA A 42 2.61 -5.75 -13.99
N GLY A 43 3.46 -6.61 -14.50
CA GLY A 43 3.15 -7.62 -15.52
C GLY A 43 4.40 -8.30 -16.05
N VAL A 44 5.36 -7.52 -16.55
CA VAL A 44 6.66 -8.01 -17.06
C VAL A 44 7.77 -7.47 -16.14
N ALA A 45 8.80 -8.26 -15.92
CA ALA A 45 9.99 -7.82 -15.18
C ALA A 45 10.60 -6.56 -15.82
N ARG A 46 11.16 -5.67 -15.02
CA ARG A 46 11.93 -4.53 -15.53
C ARG A 46 13.22 -4.99 -16.17
N ASP A 47 13.69 -4.26 -17.15
CA ASP A 47 15.08 -4.36 -17.54
C ASP A 47 15.97 -3.94 -16.36
N GLY A 48 17.02 -4.74 -16.09
CA GLY A 48 17.98 -4.43 -15.04
C GLY A 48 17.49 -4.65 -13.61
N GLU A 49 16.52 -5.54 -13.36
CA GLU A 49 16.21 -5.99 -11.98
C GLU A 49 17.45 -6.55 -11.29
N LEU A 50 17.51 -6.42 -9.96
CA LEU A 50 18.61 -6.96 -9.17
C LEU A 50 18.65 -8.48 -9.29
N SER A 51 19.84 -9.03 -9.59
CA SER A 51 20.06 -10.47 -9.51
C SER A 51 19.95 -10.99 -8.08
N THR A 52 19.76 -12.29 -7.92
CA THR A 52 19.73 -12.93 -6.58
C THR A 52 20.93 -12.55 -5.72
N ALA A 53 22.14 -12.52 -6.31
CA ALA A 53 23.35 -12.17 -5.57
C ALA A 53 23.36 -10.70 -5.12
N GLU A 54 22.97 -9.76 -5.99
CA GLU A 54 22.84 -8.35 -5.63
C GLU A 54 21.77 -8.17 -4.54
N ALA A 55 20.63 -8.82 -4.66
CA ALA A 55 19.55 -8.76 -3.68
C ALA A 55 19.96 -9.32 -2.30
N ILE A 56 20.76 -10.39 -2.25
CA ILE A 56 21.35 -10.88 -0.98
C ILE A 56 22.32 -9.83 -0.39
N GLY A 57 23.07 -9.13 -1.22
CA GLY A 57 23.91 -7.99 -0.80
C GLY A 57 23.07 -6.84 -0.23
N VAL A 58 21.95 -6.52 -0.84
CA VAL A 58 21.01 -5.52 -0.33
C VAL A 58 20.40 -5.94 1.02
N ALA A 59 20.06 -7.23 1.19
CA ALA A 59 19.57 -7.76 2.47
C ALA A 59 20.56 -7.54 3.62
N ALA A 60 21.88 -7.64 3.35
CA ALA A 60 22.92 -7.33 4.33
C ALA A 60 22.93 -5.82 4.67
N GLN A 61 22.95 -4.97 3.65
CA GLN A 61 22.92 -3.51 3.85
C GLN A 61 21.69 -3.03 4.62
N LEU A 62 20.51 -3.66 4.41
CA LEU A 62 19.28 -3.35 5.15
C LEU A 62 19.42 -3.69 6.65
N ALA A 63 19.96 -4.86 6.97
CA ALA A 63 20.17 -5.25 8.36
C ALA A 63 21.17 -4.31 9.05
N ASP A 64 22.28 -3.95 8.39
CA ASP A 64 23.28 -3.02 8.88
C ASP A 64 22.73 -1.60 9.08
N ALA A 65 21.79 -1.17 8.22
CA ALA A 65 21.09 0.12 8.34
C ALA A 65 20.01 0.12 9.44
N GLY A 66 19.77 -1.01 10.12
CA GLY A 66 18.84 -1.12 11.24
C GLY A 66 17.41 -1.45 10.82
N ALA A 67 17.18 -2.01 9.64
CA ALA A 67 15.87 -2.52 9.23
C ALA A 67 15.39 -3.61 10.19
N ARG A 68 14.17 -3.46 10.72
CA ARG A 68 13.57 -4.42 11.64
C ARG A 68 12.52 -5.29 10.96
N GLU A 69 11.85 -4.72 9.97
CA GLU A 69 10.82 -5.40 9.20
C GLU A 69 10.99 -5.05 7.71
N VAL A 70 11.03 -6.09 6.88
CA VAL A 70 11.06 -5.97 5.41
C VAL A 70 9.85 -6.69 4.85
N ILE A 71 9.03 -5.96 4.08
CA ILE A 71 7.91 -6.52 3.33
C ILE A 71 8.31 -6.64 1.87
N LEU A 72 8.39 -7.86 1.40
CA LEU A 72 8.67 -8.16 0.00
C LEU A 72 7.39 -7.99 -0.81
N ILE A 73 7.47 -7.18 -1.84
CA ILE A 73 6.40 -6.92 -2.81
C ILE A 73 6.96 -7.06 -4.22
N GLY A 74 6.15 -6.67 -5.19
CA GLY A 74 6.56 -6.58 -6.59
C GLY A 74 5.33 -6.44 -7.46
N GLY A 75 5.40 -7.02 -8.66
CA GLY A 75 4.25 -7.65 -9.27
C GLY A 75 3.82 -8.79 -8.35
N GLU A 76 4.56 -9.90 -8.40
CA GLU A 76 4.49 -10.95 -7.39
C GLU A 76 5.91 -11.32 -6.95
N ALA A 77 6.26 -11.05 -5.69
CA ALA A 77 7.62 -11.22 -5.19
C ALA A 77 8.17 -12.64 -5.36
N TYR A 78 7.31 -13.66 -5.24
CA TYR A 78 7.69 -15.07 -5.40
C TYR A 78 8.04 -15.47 -6.84
N LEU A 79 7.81 -14.60 -7.82
CA LEU A 79 8.26 -14.83 -9.21
C LEU A 79 9.72 -14.45 -9.43
N HIS A 80 10.35 -13.76 -8.47
CA HIS A 80 11.80 -13.56 -8.51
C HIS A 80 12.50 -14.89 -8.23
N GLU A 81 13.47 -15.27 -9.08
CA GLU A 81 14.14 -16.59 -9.02
C GLU A 81 14.81 -16.88 -7.66
N GLY A 82 15.39 -15.86 -7.02
CA GLY A 82 16.04 -15.95 -5.72
C GLY A 82 15.13 -15.65 -4.52
N PHE A 83 13.81 -15.61 -4.68
CA PHE A 83 12.88 -15.17 -3.63
C PHE A 83 13.13 -15.84 -2.27
N LEU A 84 13.20 -17.17 -2.21
CA LEU A 84 13.39 -17.90 -0.96
C LEU A 84 14.78 -17.66 -0.35
N ASP A 85 15.79 -17.43 -1.16
CA ASP A 85 17.16 -17.14 -0.69
C ASP A 85 17.25 -15.74 -0.11
N ILE A 86 16.56 -14.75 -0.68
CA ILE A 86 16.43 -13.40 -0.16
C ILE A 86 15.68 -13.41 1.18
N VAL A 87 14.55 -14.13 1.28
CA VAL A 87 13.84 -14.33 2.56
C VAL A 87 14.79 -14.88 3.62
N ARG A 88 15.54 -15.93 3.30
CA ARG A 88 16.50 -16.57 4.20
C ARG A 88 17.62 -15.61 4.61
N ALA A 89 18.15 -14.86 3.66
CA ALA A 89 19.24 -13.91 3.92
C ALA A 89 18.82 -12.80 4.90
N LEU A 90 17.61 -12.28 4.78
CA LEU A 90 17.02 -11.30 5.71
C LEU A 90 16.74 -11.94 7.09
N ALA A 91 16.07 -13.10 7.12
CA ALA A 91 15.68 -13.77 8.36
C ALA A 91 16.90 -14.18 9.21
N GLN A 92 17.97 -14.68 8.59
CA GLN A 92 19.25 -15.05 9.27
C GLN A 92 19.94 -13.85 9.90
N ARG A 93 19.64 -12.63 9.44
CA ARG A 93 20.17 -11.37 10.02
C ARG A 93 19.26 -10.76 11.08
N GLY A 94 18.22 -11.50 11.49
CA GLY A 94 17.28 -11.05 12.53
C GLY A 94 16.21 -10.08 12.06
N VAL A 95 16.09 -9.87 10.74
CA VAL A 95 15.03 -9.04 10.15
C VAL A 95 13.73 -9.83 10.08
N THR A 96 12.62 -9.24 10.52
CA THR A 96 11.29 -9.82 10.32
C THR A 96 10.88 -9.69 8.86
N VAL A 97 10.63 -10.81 8.19
CA VAL A 97 10.27 -10.81 6.76
C VAL A 97 8.80 -11.11 6.58
N GLY A 98 8.13 -10.27 5.81
CA GLY A 98 6.76 -10.47 5.33
C GLY A 98 6.68 -10.39 3.82
N ILE A 99 5.53 -10.80 3.27
CA ILE A 99 5.18 -10.66 1.85
C ILE A 99 3.82 -9.99 1.70
N THR A 100 3.64 -9.18 0.65
CA THR A 100 2.31 -8.83 0.15
C THR A 100 2.14 -9.47 -1.23
N THR A 101 1.05 -10.21 -1.42
CA THR A 101 0.81 -11.03 -2.61
C THR A 101 -0.66 -11.06 -3.01
N GLY A 102 -0.95 -11.26 -4.30
CA GLY A 102 -2.28 -11.61 -4.80
C GLY A 102 -2.64 -13.08 -4.53
N GLY A 103 -1.64 -13.93 -4.26
CA GLY A 103 -1.83 -15.30 -3.80
C GLY A 103 -1.98 -16.37 -4.88
N ARG A 104 -2.13 -16.01 -6.16
CA ARG A 104 -2.46 -16.94 -7.24
C ARG A 104 -1.51 -18.15 -7.34
N GLY A 105 -0.20 -17.92 -7.18
CA GLY A 105 0.84 -18.96 -7.29
C GLY A 105 1.24 -19.59 -5.95
N VAL A 106 0.58 -19.23 -4.84
CA VAL A 106 0.96 -19.73 -3.52
C VAL A 106 0.41 -21.14 -3.29
N THR A 107 1.16 -22.13 -3.78
CA THR A 107 0.88 -23.56 -3.55
C THR A 107 1.26 -23.98 -2.12
N VAL A 108 0.87 -25.20 -1.72
CA VAL A 108 1.26 -25.78 -0.43
C VAL A 108 2.79 -25.88 -0.32
N GLU A 109 3.46 -26.26 -1.40
CA GLU A 109 4.92 -26.41 -1.46
C GLU A 109 5.62 -25.07 -1.29
N LEU A 110 5.14 -24.04 -2.02
CA LEU A 110 5.70 -22.69 -1.90
C LEU A 110 5.49 -22.11 -0.50
N ALA A 111 4.30 -22.28 0.09
CA ALA A 111 4.01 -21.82 1.46
C ALA A 111 4.92 -22.50 2.49
N ARG A 112 5.17 -23.81 2.35
CA ARG A 112 6.14 -24.53 3.19
C ARG A 112 7.57 -24.02 2.97
N GLY A 113 7.97 -23.77 1.73
CA GLY A 113 9.27 -23.17 1.41
C GLY A 113 9.45 -21.79 2.02
N MET A 114 8.43 -20.94 1.96
CA MET A 114 8.40 -19.62 2.61
C MET A 114 8.61 -19.73 4.14
N ALA A 115 7.87 -20.63 4.79
CA ALA A 115 8.00 -20.86 6.23
C ALA A 115 9.41 -21.37 6.60
N ALA A 116 9.95 -22.32 5.84
CA ALA A 116 11.29 -22.87 6.04
C ALA A 116 12.39 -21.84 5.79
N ALA A 117 12.19 -20.89 4.87
CA ALA A 117 13.08 -19.77 4.64
C ALA A 117 13.02 -18.71 5.74
N GLY A 118 12.00 -18.72 6.60
CA GLY A 118 11.87 -17.81 7.73
C GLY A 118 10.84 -16.69 7.53
N LEU A 119 9.95 -16.77 6.51
CA LEU A 119 8.85 -15.83 6.35
C LEU A 119 7.90 -15.88 7.56
N ARG A 120 7.60 -14.74 8.15
CA ARG A 120 6.79 -14.66 9.38
C ARG A 120 5.34 -14.29 9.15
N GLN A 121 5.06 -13.48 8.13
CA GLN A 121 3.73 -12.98 7.84
C GLN A 121 3.50 -12.86 6.34
N ALA A 122 2.26 -13.07 5.92
CA ALA A 122 1.82 -12.85 4.56
C ALA A 122 0.54 -12.02 4.55
N SER A 123 0.60 -10.88 3.85
CA SER A 123 -0.56 -10.04 3.59
C SER A 123 -1.12 -10.40 2.21
N VAL A 124 -2.27 -11.05 2.19
CA VAL A 124 -2.90 -11.45 0.93
C VAL A 124 -3.90 -10.39 0.51
N SER A 125 -3.81 -9.98 -0.74
CA SER A 125 -4.65 -8.92 -1.28
C SER A 125 -6.04 -9.43 -1.62
N VAL A 126 -7.07 -8.93 -0.94
CA VAL A 126 -8.47 -9.28 -1.16
C VAL A 126 -9.27 -7.98 -1.34
N ASP A 127 -9.74 -7.69 -2.55
CA ASP A 127 -10.31 -6.40 -2.89
C ASP A 127 -11.85 -6.39 -2.99
N GLY A 128 -12.52 -7.39 -2.46
CA GLY A 128 -13.98 -7.47 -2.46
C GLY A 128 -14.48 -8.92 -2.38
N LEU A 129 -15.78 -9.09 -2.51
CA LEU A 129 -16.39 -10.40 -2.73
C LEU A 129 -15.99 -10.94 -4.10
N GLU A 130 -16.25 -12.20 -4.37
CA GLU A 130 -15.76 -12.93 -5.55
C GLU A 130 -15.90 -12.14 -6.85
N ALA A 131 -17.12 -11.69 -7.17
CA ALA A 131 -17.37 -10.98 -8.42
C ALA A 131 -16.61 -9.65 -8.53
N THR A 132 -16.55 -8.88 -7.45
CA THR A 132 -15.83 -7.60 -7.40
C THR A 132 -14.32 -7.81 -7.41
N HIS A 133 -13.83 -8.78 -6.62
CA HIS A 133 -12.42 -9.11 -6.58
C HIS A 133 -11.91 -9.55 -7.95
N ASP A 134 -12.59 -10.49 -8.62
CA ASP A 134 -12.19 -11.00 -9.93
C ASP A 134 -12.16 -9.88 -10.99
N ARG A 135 -13.15 -8.96 -10.97
CA ARG A 135 -13.14 -7.77 -11.84
C ARG A 135 -11.94 -6.88 -11.57
N MET A 136 -11.68 -6.53 -10.30
CA MET A 136 -10.58 -5.65 -9.93
C MET A 136 -9.21 -6.27 -10.22
N ARG A 137 -9.07 -7.58 -10.03
CA ARG A 137 -7.85 -8.33 -10.36
C ARG A 137 -7.74 -8.64 -11.84
N HIS A 138 -8.80 -8.36 -12.60
CA HIS A 138 -8.91 -8.64 -14.03
C HIS A 138 -8.63 -10.12 -14.37
N LEU A 139 -9.10 -11.03 -13.52
CA LEU A 139 -8.83 -12.46 -13.60
C LEU A 139 -9.97 -13.27 -12.97
N ARG A 140 -10.70 -14.04 -13.77
CA ARG A 140 -11.73 -14.97 -13.27
C ARG A 140 -11.10 -16.04 -12.39
N GLY A 141 -11.70 -16.31 -11.22
CA GLY A 141 -11.22 -17.30 -10.26
C GLY A 141 -10.05 -16.80 -9.40
N SER A 142 -9.69 -15.51 -9.48
CA SER A 142 -8.68 -14.90 -8.62
C SER A 142 -9.07 -15.00 -7.15
N PHE A 143 -10.35 -14.75 -6.82
CA PHE A 143 -10.85 -14.87 -5.46
C PHE A 143 -10.65 -16.27 -4.87
N ALA A 144 -11.03 -17.31 -5.61
CA ALA A 144 -10.84 -18.70 -5.16
C ALA A 144 -9.35 -19.02 -4.95
N GLY A 145 -8.47 -18.59 -5.86
CA GLY A 145 -7.02 -18.73 -5.71
C GLY A 145 -6.48 -18.00 -4.47
N THR A 146 -6.96 -16.81 -4.22
CA THR A 146 -6.60 -16.00 -3.03
C THR A 146 -7.05 -16.67 -1.72
N MET A 147 -8.26 -17.24 -1.68
CA MET A 147 -8.74 -18.00 -0.51
C MET A 147 -7.90 -19.27 -0.28
N ALA A 148 -7.53 -19.98 -1.34
CA ALA A 148 -6.63 -21.13 -1.26
C ALA A 148 -5.23 -20.73 -0.73
N ALA A 149 -4.70 -19.59 -1.17
CA ALA A 149 -3.42 -19.07 -0.68
C ALA A 149 -3.45 -18.78 0.82
N LEU A 150 -4.52 -18.14 1.32
CA LEU A 150 -4.71 -17.91 2.76
C LEU A 150 -4.68 -19.23 3.53
N ALA A 151 -5.39 -20.26 3.05
CA ALA A 151 -5.40 -21.58 3.68
C ALA A 151 -4.01 -22.25 3.68
N ASN A 152 -3.29 -22.21 2.55
CA ASN A 152 -1.95 -22.78 2.39
C ASN A 152 -0.92 -22.12 3.30
N LEU A 153 -0.92 -20.77 3.36
CA LEU A 153 -0.03 -20.00 4.23
C LEU A 153 -0.30 -20.28 5.71
N LYS A 154 -1.57 -20.32 6.12
CA LYS A 154 -1.99 -20.65 7.49
C LYS A 154 -1.56 -22.06 7.86
N ALA A 155 -1.76 -23.05 6.98
CA ALA A 155 -1.34 -24.43 7.19
C ALA A 155 0.18 -24.57 7.31
N ALA A 156 0.96 -23.71 6.67
CA ALA A 156 2.41 -23.63 6.80
C ALA A 156 2.88 -22.92 8.08
N GLY A 157 1.96 -22.41 8.93
CA GLY A 157 2.28 -21.72 10.18
C GLY A 157 2.69 -20.24 10.00
N ILE A 158 2.43 -19.66 8.82
CA ILE A 158 2.67 -18.24 8.56
C ILE A 158 1.46 -17.43 9.04
N ALA A 159 1.70 -16.33 9.73
CA ALA A 159 0.64 -15.43 10.15
C ALA A 159 -0.01 -14.76 8.91
N ILE A 160 -1.32 -14.99 8.73
CA ILE A 160 -2.05 -14.44 7.58
C ILE A 160 -2.73 -13.12 7.93
N THR A 161 -2.58 -12.15 7.05
CA THR A 161 -3.27 -10.86 7.08
C THR A 161 -3.90 -10.58 5.73
N ALA A 162 -4.81 -9.62 5.67
CA ALA A 162 -5.39 -9.17 4.41
C ALA A 162 -4.99 -7.71 4.11
N ASN A 163 -5.00 -7.36 2.83
CA ASN A 163 -4.84 -6.00 2.34
C ASN A 163 -5.92 -5.71 1.30
N THR A 164 -6.60 -4.57 1.42
CA THR A 164 -7.65 -4.14 0.50
C THR A 164 -7.37 -2.73 0.00
N ASN A 165 -7.34 -2.56 -1.33
CA ASN A 165 -7.38 -1.27 -1.97
C ASN A 165 -8.84 -0.83 -2.14
N LEU A 166 -9.31 0.00 -1.22
CA LEU A 166 -10.69 0.45 -1.17
C LEU A 166 -10.92 1.60 -2.16
N ASN A 167 -11.98 1.49 -2.95
CA ASN A 167 -12.38 2.48 -3.95
C ASN A 167 -13.89 2.37 -4.24
N ARG A 168 -14.39 3.14 -5.20
CA ARG A 168 -15.81 3.16 -5.54
C ARG A 168 -16.35 1.82 -6.08
N SER A 169 -15.49 0.95 -6.63
CA SER A 169 -15.92 -0.33 -7.19
C SER A 169 -16.18 -1.42 -6.14
N ASN A 170 -15.62 -1.27 -4.93
CA ASN A 170 -15.69 -2.30 -3.89
C ASN A 170 -16.13 -1.81 -2.50
N ARG A 171 -16.47 -0.52 -2.36
CA ARG A 171 -16.87 0.02 -1.05
C ARG A 171 -18.11 -0.65 -0.46
N GLU A 172 -18.99 -1.16 -1.29
CA GLU A 172 -20.23 -1.80 -0.84
C GLU A 172 -20.00 -3.25 -0.33
N ASP A 173 -18.87 -3.84 -0.67
CA ASP A 173 -18.49 -5.17 -0.18
C ASP A 173 -17.87 -5.15 1.23
N LEU A 174 -17.54 -3.97 1.77
CA LEU A 174 -16.62 -3.77 2.90
C LEU A 174 -17.01 -4.59 4.14
N GLU A 175 -18.27 -4.55 4.56
CA GLU A 175 -18.75 -5.24 5.76
C GLU A 175 -18.83 -6.76 5.57
N GLN A 176 -19.30 -7.20 4.40
CA GLN A 176 -19.38 -8.63 4.08
C GLN A 176 -17.98 -9.22 3.87
N LEU A 177 -17.08 -8.47 3.27
CA LEU A 177 -15.67 -8.86 3.11
C LEU A 177 -15.00 -9.08 4.49
N TYR A 178 -15.32 -8.25 5.48
CA TYR A 178 -14.84 -8.46 6.83
C TYR A 178 -15.23 -9.85 7.38
N ASP A 179 -16.49 -10.26 7.18
CA ASP A 179 -16.97 -11.57 7.66
C ASP A 179 -16.26 -12.73 6.94
N VAL A 180 -16.04 -12.61 5.63
CA VAL A 180 -15.26 -13.58 4.85
C VAL A 180 -13.84 -13.70 5.39
N LEU A 181 -13.15 -12.57 5.57
CA LEU A 181 -11.76 -12.53 6.04
C LEU A 181 -11.61 -13.07 7.47
N ARG A 182 -12.56 -12.73 8.36
CA ARG A 182 -12.63 -13.26 9.71
C ARG A 182 -12.77 -14.79 9.72
N ALA A 183 -13.60 -15.34 8.84
CA ALA A 183 -13.76 -16.80 8.71
C ALA A 183 -12.48 -17.50 8.26
N GLN A 184 -11.62 -16.86 7.46
CA GLN A 184 -10.28 -17.36 7.09
C GLN A 184 -9.31 -17.38 8.29
N GLY A 185 -9.60 -16.60 9.33
CA GLY A 185 -8.77 -16.50 10.53
C GLY A 185 -7.57 -15.59 10.36
N ILE A 186 -7.73 -14.50 9.61
CA ILE A 186 -6.71 -13.45 9.54
C ILE A 186 -6.49 -12.82 10.92
N VAL A 187 -5.26 -12.37 11.18
CA VAL A 187 -4.92 -11.67 12.45
C VAL A 187 -4.96 -10.15 12.29
N ALA A 188 -4.84 -9.66 11.05
CA ALA A 188 -4.95 -8.23 10.77
C ALA A 188 -5.50 -7.99 9.35
N TRP A 189 -6.09 -6.81 9.15
CA TRP A 189 -6.58 -6.33 7.86
C TRP A 189 -6.15 -4.90 7.63
N GLN A 190 -5.38 -4.66 6.58
CA GLN A 190 -5.02 -3.32 6.14
C GLN A 190 -6.03 -2.84 5.10
N ILE A 191 -6.62 -1.66 5.32
CA ILE A 191 -7.53 -1.00 4.40
C ILE A 191 -6.89 0.31 3.98
N GLN A 192 -6.63 0.49 2.69
CA GLN A 192 -6.06 1.72 2.13
C GLN A 192 -6.91 2.21 0.97
N LEU A 193 -6.98 3.52 0.78
CA LEU A 193 -7.70 4.09 -0.36
C LEU A 193 -6.86 3.93 -1.63
N THR A 194 -7.52 3.59 -2.73
CA THR A 194 -6.89 3.62 -4.05
C THR A 194 -6.55 5.06 -4.41
N ALA A 195 -5.28 5.34 -4.66
CA ALA A 195 -4.83 6.61 -5.21
C ALA A 195 -4.71 6.50 -6.74
N PRO A 196 -4.88 7.59 -7.49
CA PRO A 196 -4.73 7.60 -8.96
C PRO A 196 -3.26 7.50 -9.35
N LEU A 197 -2.72 6.28 -9.24
CA LEU A 197 -1.35 5.93 -9.60
C LEU A 197 -1.36 4.70 -10.52
N GLY A 198 -0.50 4.67 -11.52
CA GLY A 198 -0.41 3.59 -12.48
C GLY A 198 -1.75 3.32 -13.18
N ARG A 199 -2.17 2.05 -13.28
CA ARG A 199 -3.46 1.69 -13.92
C ARG A 199 -4.69 2.28 -13.24
N ALA A 200 -4.61 2.65 -11.95
CA ALA A 200 -5.72 3.34 -11.29
C ALA A 200 -5.90 4.77 -11.81
N ALA A 201 -4.83 5.44 -12.28
CA ALA A 201 -4.91 6.76 -12.89
C ALA A 201 -5.70 6.74 -14.22
N ASP A 202 -5.69 5.61 -14.93
CA ASP A 202 -6.42 5.43 -16.18
C ASP A 202 -7.93 5.18 -15.97
N ARG A 203 -8.38 5.03 -14.72
CA ARG A 203 -9.74 4.59 -14.35
C ARG A 203 -10.38 5.53 -13.33
N VAL A 204 -10.65 6.75 -13.77
CA VAL A 204 -11.16 7.85 -12.93
C VAL A 204 -12.44 7.47 -12.18
N GLN A 205 -13.31 6.66 -12.78
CA GLN A 205 -14.57 6.22 -12.18
C GLN A 205 -14.39 5.36 -10.92
N MET A 206 -13.23 4.71 -10.76
CA MET A 206 -12.93 3.93 -9.56
C MET A 206 -12.42 4.81 -8.40
N ILE A 207 -11.90 5.98 -8.69
CA ILE A 207 -11.25 6.86 -7.71
C ILE A 207 -12.31 7.52 -6.84
N PHE A 208 -12.11 7.48 -5.51
CA PHE A 208 -12.96 8.21 -4.59
C PHE A 208 -12.92 9.71 -4.86
N GLN A 209 -14.06 10.34 -4.69
CA GLN A 209 -14.12 11.78 -4.57
C GLN A 209 -13.93 12.18 -3.09
N PRO A 210 -13.47 13.40 -2.79
CA PRO A 210 -13.24 13.83 -1.41
C PRO A 210 -14.46 13.66 -0.49
N TRP A 211 -15.68 13.86 -1.02
CA TRP A 211 -16.92 13.67 -0.24
C TRP A 211 -17.25 12.20 0.07
N ASP A 212 -16.74 11.21 -0.69
CA ASP A 212 -16.96 9.79 -0.38
C ASP A 212 -16.39 9.43 1.00
N LEU A 213 -15.42 10.20 1.50
CA LEU A 213 -14.83 10.01 2.81
C LEU A 213 -15.82 10.27 3.96
N LEU A 214 -16.90 11.04 3.72
CA LEU A 214 -17.94 11.27 4.70
C LEU A 214 -18.71 9.98 5.05
N ASP A 215 -18.80 9.04 4.11
CA ASP A 215 -19.38 7.72 4.31
C ASP A 215 -18.33 6.67 4.71
N VAL A 216 -17.25 6.57 3.94
CA VAL A 216 -16.26 5.48 4.05
C VAL A 216 -15.51 5.51 5.38
N VAL A 217 -15.13 6.71 5.87
CA VAL A 217 -14.32 6.82 7.09
C VAL A 217 -15.08 6.33 8.34
N PRO A 218 -16.34 6.73 8.59
CA PRO A 218 -17.13 6.17 9.68
C PRO A 218 -17.34 4.66 9.58
N ARG A 219 -17.59 4.13 8.38
CA ARG A 219 -17.75 2.67 8.15
C ARG A 219 -16.48 1.89 8.53
N VAL A 220 -15.30 2.34 8.08
CA VAL A 220 -14.02 1.72 8.45
C VAL A 220 -13.77 1.82 9.97
N ALA A 221 -14.11 2.93 10.61
CA ALA A 221 -13.98 3.08 12.05
C ALA A 221 -14.91 2.11 12.82
N ALA A 222 -16.16 1.97 12.39
CA ALA A 222 -17.10 1.01 12.96
C ALA A 222 -16.61 -0.43 12.82
N LEU A 223 -16.11 -0.80 11.64
CA LEU A 223 -15.50 -2.11 11.41
C LEU A 223 -14.29 -2.34 12.30
N LYS A 224 -13.44 -1.33 12.49
CA LYS A 224 -12.28 -1.45 13.39
C LYS A 224 -12.70 -1.71 14.84
N GLN A 225 -13.77 -1.07 15.31
CA GLN A 225 -14.32 -1.34 16.65
C GLN A 225 -14.89 -2.75 16.77
N ARG A 226 -15.58 -3.23 15.71
CA ARG A 226 -16.07 -4.62 15.65
C ARG A 226 -14.92 -5.62 15.65
N ALA A 227 -13.91 -5.42 14.81
CA ALA A 227 -12.76 -6.28 14.65
C ALA A 227 -11.94 -6.43 15.96
N ARG A 228 -11.85 -5.36 16.77
CA ARG A 228 -11.22 -5.42 18.10
C ARG A 228 -11.87 -6.44 19.01
N LYS A 229 -13.19 -6.58 18.97
CA LYS A 229 -13.93 -7.57 19.76
C LYS A 229 -13.64 -9.01 19.30
N ASP A 230 -13.36 -9.17 18.01
CA ASP A 230 -13.01 -10.45 17.39
C ASP A 230 -11.49 -10.78 17.49
N GLY A 231 -10.69 -9.89 18.11
CA GLY A 231 -9.23 -10.06 18.22
C GLY A 231 -8.47 -9.76 16.92
N ILE A 232 -9.11 -9.15 15.93
CA ILE A 232 -8.52 -8.79 14.64
C ILE A 232 -8.11 -7.32 14.65
N THR A 233 -6.91 -7.02 14.17
CA THR A 233 -6.41 -5.63 14.05
C THR A 233 -6.72 -5.07 12.68
N ILE A 234 -7.66 -4.12 12.57
CA ILE A 234 -7.79 -3.32 11.35
C ILE A 234 -6.78 -2.17 11.40
N MET A 235 -5.98 -2.06 10.32
CA MET A 235 -4.99 -1.01 10.13
C MET A 235 -5.41 -0.13 8.94
N PRO A 236 -6.03 1.03 9.20
CA PRO A 236 -6.26 2.00 8.15
C PRO A 236 -4.93 2.45 7.56
N GLY A 237 -4.87 2.53 6.24
CA GLY A 237 -3.72 3.06 5.52
C GLY A 237 -3.40 4.51 5.93
N ASN A 238 -2.18 4.92 5.67
CA ASN A 238 -1.76 6.29 5.95
C ASN A 238 -2.52 7.35 5.13
N ASN A 239 -3.26 6.92 4.12
CA ASN A 239 -4.06 7.76 3.24
C ASN A 239 -5.55 7.84 3.61
N LEU A 240 -5.95 7.36 4.80
CA LEU A 240 -7.34 7.35 5.27
C LEU A 240 -7.44 8.07 6.61
N GLY A 241 -8.42 8.97 6.77
CA GLY A 241 -8.73 9.65 8.03
C GLY A 241 -8.36 11.13 8.04
N TYR A 242 -7.53 11.54 8.98
CA TYR A 242 -7.05 12.88 9.33
C TYR A 242 -8.07 13.74 10.08
N PHE A 243 -7.92 13.80 11.39
CA PHE A 243 -8.52 14.77 12.32
C PHE A 243 -10.06 14.89 12.26
N GLY A 244 -10.75 13.87 11.73
CA GLY A 244 -12.19 13.73 11.89
C GLY A 244 -12.56 13.14 13.26
N PRO A 245 -13.87 13.00 13.56
CA PRO A 245 -14.34 12.40 14.81
C PRO A 245 -13.83 10.97 15.04
N GLU A 246 -13.54 10.24 13.97
CA GLU A 246 -13.07 8.86 13.97
C GLU A 246 -11.55 8.72 14.09
N GLU A 247 -10.80 9.84 14.13
CA GLU A 247 -9.32 9.82 14.07
C GLU A 247 -8.71 8.96 15.15
N THR A 248 -9.14 9.12 16.40
CA THR A 248 -8.65 8.32 17.52
C THR A 248 -8.93 6.84 17.33
N VAL A 249 -10.12 6.45 16.87
CA VAL A 249 -10.45 5.06 16.57
C VAL A 249 -9.55 4.52 15.46
N LEU A 250 -9.35 5.29 14.41
CA LEU A 250 -8.56 4.86 13.24
C LEU A 250 -7.07 4.70 13.59
N ARG A 251 -6.49 5.61 14.39
CA ARG A 251 -5.04 5.62 14.67
C ARG A 251 -4.62 4.78 15.85
N SER A 252 -5.48 4.62 16.86
CA SER A 252 -5.15 3.86 18.05
C SER A 252 -5.07 2.37 17.78
N LEU A 253 -4.04 1.71 18.29
CA LEU A 253 -3.89 0.25 18.21
C LEU A 253 -4.80 -0.46 19.23
N ARG A 254 -4.96 0.14 20.42
CA ARG A 254 -5.77 -0.41 21.52
C ARG A 254 -6.98 0.47 21.79
N ALA A 255 -8.01 -0.12 22.38
CA ALA A 255 -9.13 0.65 22.92
C ALA A 255 -8.62 1.53 24.06
N GLY A 256 -9.05 2.79 24.08
CA GLY A 256 -8.62 3.76 25.10
C GLY A 256 -7.35 4.56 24.79
N ASP A 257 -6.54 4.15 23.80
CA ASP A 257 -5.46 5.00 23.30
C ASP A 257 -6.04 6.25 22.63
N ALA A 258 -5.33 7.37 22.70
CA ALA A 258 -5.70 8.65 22.10
C ALA A 258 -4.73 9.04 20.96
N ASP A 259 -4.44 8.09 20.08
CA ASP A 259 -3.54 8.35 18.96
C ASP A 259 -4.20 9.16 17.85
N HIS A 260 -3.38 9.90 17.13
CA HIS A 260 -3.74 10.70 15.97
C HIS A 260 -2.64 10.63 14.90
N TRP A 261 -2.90 11.15 13.73
CA TRP A 261 -1.90 11.29 12.67
C TRP A 261 -0.74 12.18 13.11
N ARG A 262 0.50 11.74 12.91
CA ARG A 262 1.74 12.42 13.30
C ARG A 262 2.64 12.74 12.11
N GLY A 263 2.04 13.02 10.98
CA GLY A 263 2.78 13.30 9.75
C GLY A 263 3.26 12.06 9.00
N CYS A 264 3.67 12.27 7.77
CA CYS A 264 4.17 11.23 6.87
C CYS A 264 5.53 10.69 7.37
N GLN A 265 5.69 9.36 7.36
CA GLN A 265 6.91 8.68 7.83
C GLN A 265 7.89 8.32 6.70
N ALA A 266 7.55 8.64 5.46
CA ALA A 266 8.41 8.42 4.30
C ALA A 266 9.74 9.16 4.47
N GLY A 267 10.86 8.46 4.26
CA GLY A 267 12.21 9.01 4.43
C GLY A 267 12.64 9.24 5.88
N LYS A 268 11.75 9.02 6.87
CA LYS A 268 12.07 9.08 8.31
C LYS A 268 12.33 7.69 8.88
N PHE A 269 11.35 6.80 8.74
CA PHE A 269 11.37 5.44 9.28
C PHE A 269 10.91 4.41 8.25
N VAL A 270 10.38 4.86 7.11
CA VAL A 270 9.90 4.05 6.01
C VAL A 270 10.77 4.26 4.79
N MET A 271 11.15 3.16 4.15
CA MET A 271 11.92 3.13 2.91
C MET A 271 11.19 2.27 1.88
N GLY A 272 11.31 2.63 0.61
CA GLY A 272 10.96 1.81 -0.55
C GLY A 272 12.20 1.46 -1.36
N ILE A 273 12.28 0.23 -1.86
CA ILE A 273 13.30 -0.18 -2.84
C ILE A 273 12.57 -0.74 -4.05
N GLU A 274 12.94 -0.30 -5.25
CA GLU A 274 12.45 -0.84 -6.50
C GLU A 274 13.30 -2.01 -6.99
N SER A 275 12.76 -2.84 -7.87
CA SER A 275 13.41 -4.08 -8.32
C SER A 275 14.76 -3.86 -9.04
N ASN A 276 14.99 -2.67 -9.61
CA ASN A 276 16.25 -2.27 -10.23
C ASN A 276 17.29 -1.70 -9.22
N GLY A 277 16.95 -1.63 -7.94
CA GLY A 277 17.82 -1.10 -6.89
C GLY A 277 17.64 0.38 -6.58
N ASP A 278 16.67 1.05 -7.15
CA ASP A 278 16.35 2.45 -6.83
C ASP A 278 15.74 2.57 -5.43
N VAL A 279 16.21 3.55 -4.66
CA VAL A 279 15.79 3.78 -3.27
C VAL A 279 14.91 5.01 -3.16
N LYS A 280 13.74 4.85 -2.52
CA LYS A 280 12.77 5.92 -2.25
C LYS A 280 12.43 6.00 -0.77
N GLY A 281 11.92 7.14 -0.32
CA GLY A 281 11.45 7.31 1.07
C GLY A 281 10.19 6.52 1.41
N CYS A 282 9.45 6.05 0.40
CA CYS A 282 8.24 5.22 0.54
C CYS A 282 8.02 4.43 -0.76
N PRO A 283 7.58 3.16 -0.72
CA PRO A 283 7.40 2.33 -1.92
C PRO A 283 6.37 2.90 -2.90
N SER A 284 5.37 3.61 -2.38
CA SER A 284 4.25 4.14 -3.17
C SER A 284 4.56 5.47 -3.86
N LEU A 285 5.69 6.13 -3.55
CA LEU A 285 6.04 7.42 -4.18
C LEU A 285 6.43 7.22 -5.65
N GLN A 286 6.17 8.26 -6.45
CA GLN A 286 6.49 8.29 -7.87
C GLN A 286 8.01 8.13 -8.08
N THR A 287 8.41 7.23 -8.99
CA THR A 287 9.83 6.97 -9.27
C THR A 287 10.52 8.22 -9.78
N GLN A 288 9.91 8.91 -10.72
CA GLN A 288 10.49 10.09 -11.38
C GLN A 288 10.91 11.22 -10.42
N HIS A 289 10.27 11.34 -9.23
CA HIS A 289 10.46 12.49 -8.34
C HIS A 289 11.14 12.16 -7.02
N TYR A 290 11.24 10.87 -6.64
CA TYR A 290 11.60 10.50 -5.27
C TYR A 290 12.71 9.47 -5.17
N VAL A 291 13.41 9.15 -6.25
CA VAL A 291 14.59 8.28 -6.21
C VAL A 291 15.79 9.05 -5.68
N GLY A 292 16.33 8.63 -4.55
CA GLY A 292 17.50 9.23 -3.91
C GLY A 292 18.84 8.64 -4.39
N GLY A 293 18.79 7.51 -5.09
CA GLY A 293 19.96 6.85 -5.66
C GLY A 293 19.72 5.37 -5.90
N ASN A 294 20.69 4.73 -6.56
CA ASN A 294 20.64 3.32 -6.90
C ASN A 294 21.69 2.52 -6.09
N LEU A 295 21.32 1.32 -5.64
CA LEU A 295 22.17 0.46 -4.80
C LEU A 295 23.35 -0.16 -5.54
N ARG A 296 23.41 -0.10 -6.86
CA ARG A 296 24.58 -0.46 -7.65
C ARG A 296 25.66 0.62 -7.62
N ASP A 297 25.25 1.88 -7.45
CA ASP A 297 26.16 3.03 -7.52
C ASP A 297 26.64 3.47 -6.14
N LYS A 298 25.77 3.32 -5.11
CA LYS A 298 26.02 3.83 -3.76
C LYS A 298 25.55 2.87 -2.69
N GLN A 299 26.25 2.87 -1.55
CA GLN A 299 25.81 2.14 -0.36
C GLN A 299 24.51 2.71 0.20
N LEU A 300 23.63 1.85 0.69
CA LEU A 300 22.33 2.21 1.25
C LEU A 300 22.43 3.32 2.32
N ALA A 301 23.39 3.23 3.21
CA ALA A 301 23.59 4.20 4.29
C ALA A 301 23.85 5.62 3.76
N ALA A 302 24.63 5.76 2.69
CA ALA A 302 24.90 7.04 2.04
C ALA A 302 23.64 7.58 1.35
N ILE A 303 22.92 6.74 0.60
CA ILE A 303 21.67 7.14 -0.04
C ILE A 303 20.67 7.62 1.02
N TRP A 304 20.49 6.86 2.11
CA TRP A 304 19.52 7.19 3.15
C TRP A 304 19.83 8.50 3.87
N LYS A 305 21.09 8.76 4.15
CA LYS A 305 21.52 9.90 4.97
C LYS A 305 21.57 11.19 4.16
N ASP A 306 22.15 11.13 2.95
CA ASP A 306 22.71 12.32 2.31
C ASP A 306 21.90 12.83 1.12
N THR A 307 20.77 12.17 0.74
CA THR A 307 20.01 12.57 -0.44
C THR A 307 18.76 13.39 -0.09
N PRO A 308 18.55 14.55 -0.75
CA PRO A 308 17.39 15.42 -0.52
C PRO A 308 16.07 14.71 -0.83
N GLU A 309 16.03 13.84 -1.85
CA GLU A 309 14.87 13.09 -2.32
C GLU A 309 14.32 12.15 -1.23
N LEU A 310 15.15 11.71 -0.29
CA LEU A 310 14.71 10.96 0.88
C LEU A 310 14.46 11.89 2.09
N GLY A 311 15.13 13.04 2.12
CA GLY A 311 15.07 14.01 3.21
C GLY A 311 13.83 14.91 3.22
N PHE A 312 13.05 14.96 2.14
CA PHE A 312 11.97 15.92 1.94
C PHE A 312 10.96 16.03 3.10
N ASN A 313 10.68 14.92 3.77
CA ASN A 313 9.76 14.89 4.92
C ASN A 313 10.43 15.22 6.26
N ARG A 314 11.77 15.11 6.35
CA ARG A 314 12.51 15.38 7.58
C ARG A 314 12.48 16.86 7.92
N ALA A 315 12.56 17.70 6.90
CA ALA A 315 12.58 19.16 7.03
C ALA A 315 11.20 19.82 6.73
N ARG A 316 10.14 19.03 6.48
CA ARG A 316 8.83 19.59 6.11
C ARG A 316 8.23 20.45 7.22
N THR A 317 7.78 21.64 6.86
CA THR A 317 7.13 22.62 7.72
C THR A 317 5.76 23.01 7.18
N VAL A 318 5.06 23.90 7.88
CA VAL A 318 3.79 24.49 7.42
C VAL A 318 4.01 25.34 6.15
N ASP A 319 5.23 25.85 5.92
CA ASP A 319 5.55 26.68 4.75
C ASP A 319 5.52 25.89 3.45
N ASP A 320 5.69 24.58 3.51
CA ASP A 320 5.57 23.67 2.37
C ASP A 320 4.12 23.34 1.98
N LEU A 321 3.16 23.78 2.79
CA LEU A 321 1.74 23.53 2.56
C LEU A 321 1.12 24.62 1.67
N TRP A 322 0.07 24.22 0.94
CA TRP A 322 -0.67 25.12 0.07
C TRP A 322 -2.16 24.75 0.03
N GLY A 323 -2.98 25.59 -0.60
CA GLY A 323 -4.42 25.40 -0.68
C GLY A 323 -5.06 25.26 0.71
N PHE A 324 -6.02 24.37 0.86
CA PHE A 324 -6.74 24.15 2.11
C PHE A 324 -5.78 23.79 3.27
N CYS A 325 -4.76 22.98 3.03
CA CYS A 325 -3.87 22.53 4.11
C CYS A 325 -3.02 23.65 4.70
N ARG A 326 -2.74 24.73 3.97
CA ARG A 326 -1.95 25.88 4.47
C ARG A 326 -2.64 26.63 5.59
N THR A 327 -3.96 26.72 5.56
CA THR A 327 -4.78 27.47 6.53
C THR A 327 -5.59 26.56 7.45
N CYS A 328 -5.29 25.27 7.46
CA CYS A 328 -5.99 24.29 8.28
C CYS A 328 -5.58 24.40 9.74
N ASP A 329 -6.53 24.25 10.66
CA ASP A 329 -6.29 24.27 12.13
C ASP A 329 -5.26 23.20 12.56
N PHE A 330 -5.12 22.13 11.81
CA PHE A 330 -4.18 21.04 12.07
C PHE A 330 -2.92 21.08 11.18
N ALA A 331 -2.61 22.23 10.59
CA ALA A 331 -1.50 22.33 9.62
C ALA A 331 -0.16 21.87 10.22
N ALA A 332 0.15 22.29 11.45
CA ALA A 332 1.41 22.01 12.13
C ALA A 332 1.58 20.53 12.48
N GLU A 333 0.52 19.86 12.92
CA GLU A 333 0.54 18.43 13.28
C GLU A 333 0.43 17.52 12.04
N CYS A 334 -0.38 17.95 11.08
CA CYS A 334 -0.72 17.12 9.91
C CYS A 334 0.35 17.16 8.82
N LEU A 335 0.90 18.34 8.55
CA LEU A 335 1.86 18.61 7.48
C LEU A 335 1.38 18.11 6.11
N GLY A 336 0.06 18.29 5.82
CA GLY A 336 -0.55 17.94 4.54
C GLY A 336 -0.83 16.45 4.32
N GLY A 337 -0.85 15.64 5.38
CA GLY A 337 -1.23 14.22 5.32
C GLY A 337 -0.20 13.34 4.60
N CYS A 338 -0.68 12.30 3.91
CA CYS A 338 0.16 11.38 3.15
C CYS A 338 0.73 12.04 1.89
N THR A 339 2.04 12.11 1.79
CA THR A 339 2.75 12.70 0.63
C THR A 339 2.39 11.98 -0.66
N PHE A 340 2.38 10.64 -0.63
CA PHE A 340 2.00 9.81 -1.77
C PHE A 340 0.62 10.19 -2.32
N THR A 341 -0.40 10.25 -1.46
CA THR A 341 -1.77 10.54 -1.89
C THR A 341 -1.90 11.96 -2.46
N ALA A 342 -1.33 12.95 -1.77
CA ALA A 342 -1.37 14.34 -2.24
C ALA A 342 -0.69 14.48 -3.60
N HIS A 343 0.48 13.89 -3.79
CA HIS A 343 1.21 13.95 -5.06
C HIS A 343 0.50 13.18 -6.17
N SER A 344 0.02 11.96 -5.89
CA SER A 344 -0.69 11.15 -6.91
C SER A 344 -1.96 11.82 -7.43
N ILE A 345 -2.59 12.72 -6.64
CA ILE A 345 -3.79 13.44 -7.06
C ILE A 345 -3.43 14.78 -7.71
N LEU A 346 -2.56 15.56 -7.08
CA LEU A 346 -2.35 16.97 -7.44
C LEU A 346 -0.98 17.27 -8.08
N GLY A 347 -0.19 16.24 -8.41
CA GLY A 347 1.15 16.39 -9.00
C GLY A 347 2.19 16.97 -8.04
N ARG A 348 1.84 17.29 -6.79
CA ARG A 348 2.75 17.78 -5.75
C ARG A 348 2.23 17.53 -4.33
N PRO A 349 3.10 17.41 -3.31
CA PRO A 349 2.69 17.23 -1.93
C PRO A 349 2.14 18.51 -1.29
N GLY A 350 1.70 18.43 -0.03
CA GLY A 350 1.38 19.58 0.81
C GLY A 350 -0.08 20.06 0.76
N ASN A 351 -0.95 19.44 -0.04
CA ASN A 351 -2.39 19.70 -0.04
C ASN A 351 -3.13 18.40 -0.35
N ASN A 352 -3.62 17.69 0.66
CA ASN A 352 -4.24 16.38 0.48
C ASN A 352 -5.77 16.51 0.42
N PRO A 353 -6.41 16.19 -0.73
CA PRO A 353 -7.87 16.21 -0.83
C PRO A 353 -8.53 15.00 -0.14
N TYR A 354 -7.80 13.88 0.06
CA TYR A 354 -8.30 12.73 0.80
C TYR A 354 -8.15 12.95 2.31
N CYS A 355 -8.94 13.89 2.84
CA CYS A 355 -8.95 14.28 4.23
C CYS A 355 -10.38 14.37 4.77
N HIS A 356 -10.72 13.56 5.78
CA HIS A 356 -12.05 13.52 6.35
C HIS A 356 -12.43 14.85 7.02
N PHE A 357 -11.50 15.48 7.74
CA PHE A 357 -11.73 16.81 8.33
C PHE A 357 -12.09 17.83 7.25
N ARG A 358 -11.31 17.89 6.17
CA ARG A 358 -11.53 18.78 5.02
C ARG A 358 -12.89 18.57 4.36
N ALA A 359 -13.25 17.31 4.09
CA ALA A 359 -14.56 16.96 3.53
C ALA A 359 -15.71 17.44 4.43
N ARG A 360 -15.58 17.28 5.75
CA ARG A 360 -16.56 17.76 6.72
C ARG A 360 -16.67 19.29 6.79
N VAL A 361 -15.53 20.00 6.66
CA VAL A 361 -15.54 21.48 6.62
C VAL A 361 -16.31 21.99 5.40
N HIS A 362 -16.09 21.38 4.22
CA HIS A 362 -16.85 21.73 3.02
C HIS A 362 -18.34 21.38 3.17
N ALA A 363 -18.67 20.18 3.66
CA ALA A 363 -20.06 19.76 3.85
C ALA A 363 -20.84 20.70 4.81
N LYS A 364 -20.21 21.18 5.91
CA LYS A 364 -20.81 22.17 6.82
C LYS A 364 -21.12 23.51 6.15
N ARG A 365 -20.47 23.82 5.03
CA ARG A 365 -20.69 25.04 4.23
C ARG A 365 -21.68 24.79 3.07
N GLY A 366 -22.33 23.62 3.00
CA GLY A 366 -23.16 23.23 1.89
C GLY A 366 -22.38 22.99 0.57
N GLN A 367 -21.11 22.69 0.68
CA GLN A 367 -20.18 22.52 -0.45
C GLN A 367 -19.52 21.14 -0.42
N ARG A 368 -18.96 20.74 -1.56
CA ARG A 368 -18.04 19.62 -1.68
C ARG A 368 -16.93 19.94 -2.67
N GLU A 369 -15.83 19.21 -2.57
CA GLU A 369 -14.73 19.26 -3.54
C GLU A 369 -14.85 18.10 -4.51
N ARG A 370 -14.67 18.36 -5.79
CA ARG A 370 -14.63 17.35 -6.85
C ARG A 370 -13.27 17.32 -7.51
N LEU A 371 -12.72 16.12 -7.68
CA LEU A 371 -11.52 15.87 -8.46
C LEU A 371 -11.90 15.75 -9.94
N VAL A 372 -11.35 16.63 -10.74
CA VAL A 372 -11.55 16.67 -12.20
C VAL A 372 -10.23 16.25 -12.85
N PRO A 373 -10.24 15.27 -13.79
CA PRO A 373 -9.04 14.91 -14.51
C PRO A 373 -8.46 16.10 -15.29
N GLY A 374 -7.17 16.35 -15.10
CA GLY A 374 -6.37 17.28 -15.86
C GLY A 374 -5.42 16.53 -16.81
N ALA A 375 -4.13 16.47 -16.49
CA ALA A 375 -3.17 15.71 -17.28
C ALA A 375 -3.30 14.20 -17.08
N ALA A 376 -3.22 13.43 -18.16
CA ALA A 376 -3.19 11.97 -18.12
C ALA A 376 -1.84 11.46 -17.59
N ALA A 377 -1.82 10.22 -17.08
CA ALA A 377 -0.60 9.50 -16.72
C ALA A 377 0.15 9.04 -17.98
N ASP A 378 1.49 8.94 -17.89
CA ASP A 378 2.38 8.63 -19.03
C ASP A 378 2.40 7.16 -19.46
N GLY A 379 1.83 6.25 -18.67
CA GLY A 379 1.83 4.80 -18.92
C GLY A 379 3.03 4.06 -18.31
N LEU A 380 3.84 4.73 -17.50
CA LEU A 380 5.03 4.17 -16.86
C LEU A 380 4.73 3.59 -15.45
N PRO A 381 5.56 2.69 -14.92
CA PRO A 381 5.45 2.26 -13.53
C PRO A 381 5.47 3.43 -12.54
N PHE A 382 4.56 3.43 -11.58
CA PHE A 382 4.40 4.47 -10.55
C PHE A 382 4.15 5.89 -11.10
N ASP A 383 3.65 6.02 -12.32
CA ASP A 383 3.21 7.29 -12.87
C ASP A 383 1.86 7.73 -12.29
N ASN A 384 1.56 9.00 -12.42
CA ASN A 384 0.26 9.56 -12.04
C ASN A 384 -0.23 10.57 -13.07
N GLY A 385 -1.54 10.70 -13.14
CA GLY A 385 -2.16 11.86 -13.76
C GLY A 385 -2.18 13.04 -12.79
N VAL A 386 -2.70 14.16 -13.24
CA VAL A 386 -2.94 15.33 -12.39
C VAL A 386 -4.42 15.65 -12.40
N PHE A 387 -4.97 15.86 -11.22
CA PHE A 387 -6.36 16.28 -11.03
C PHE A 387 -6.41 17.72 -10.54
N GLU A 388 -7.46 18.41 -10.93
CA GLU A 388 -7.82 19.71 -10.39
C GLU A 388 -8.94 19.57 -9.34
N ILE A 389 -8.97 20.48 -8.38
CA ILE A 389 -10.04 20.54 -7.38
C ILE A 389 -11.02 21.62 -7.76
N VAL A 390 -12.29 21.24 -7.92
CA VAL A 390 -13.41 22.15 -8.12
C VAL A 390 -14.29 22.12 -6.87
N VAL A 391 -14.66 23.29 -6.34
CA VAL A 391 -15.63 23.41 -5.25
C VAL A 391 -17.00 23.64 -5.88
N GLU A 392 -17.98 22.82 -5.49
CA GLU A 392 -19.35 22.84 -6.01
C GLU A 392 -20.37 22.66 -4.86
N PRO A 393 -21.69 22.92 -5.08
CA PRO A 393 -22.72 22.62 -4.09
C PRO A 393 -22.68 21.15 -3.64
N LEU A 394 -22.98 20.88 -2.38
CA LEU A 394 -22.94 19.53 -1.81
C LEU A 394 -23.89 18.56 -2.50
N ASP A 395 -25.05 19.06 -2.94
CA ASP A 395 -26.11 18.33 -3.64
C ASP A 395 -25.94 18.27 -5.18
N ALA A 396 -24.84 18.80 -5.72
CA ALA A 396 -24.56 18.70 -7.16
C ALA A 396 -24.56 17.22 -7.61
N ALA A 397 -25.01 16.97 -8.84
CA ALA A 397 -24.96 15.61 -9.41
C ALA A 397 -23.52 15.08 -9.48
N ASP A 398 -23.33 13.79 -9.19
CA ASP A 398 -22.03 13.14 -9.39
C ASP A 398 -21.91 12.67 -10.85
N PRO A 399 -21.03 13.27 -11.65
CA PRO A 399 -20.87 12.90 -13.07
C PRO A 399 -20.35 11.47 -13.26
N ASN A 400 -19.76 10.87 -12.21
CA ASN A 400 -19.20 9.53 -12.26
C ASN A 400 -20.11 8.46 -11.60
N ALA A 401 -21.31 8.83 -11.14
CA ALA A 401 -22.22 7.90 -10.47
C ALA A 401 -22.70 6.74 -11.38
N ALA A 402 -22.72 6.95 -12.69
CA ALA A 402 -23.28 6.00 -13.68
C ALA A 402 -22.23 5.08 -14.34
N SER A 403 -20.95 5.26 -14.11
CA SER A 403 -19.89 4.62 -14.91
C SER A 403 -19.14 3.48 -14.22
N ALA A 404 -19.78 2.74 -13.33
CA ALA A 404 -19.25 1.45 -12.87
C ALA A 404 -19.48 0.38 -13.98
N ASP A 405 -18.88 0.59 -15.16
CA ASP A 405 -18.88 -0.40 -16.22
C ASP A 405 -17.90 -1.54 -15.83
N PRO A 406 -18.38 -2.77 -15.71
CA PRO A 406 -17.52 -3.92 -15.50
C PRO A 406 -16.87 -4.27 -16.84
N GLY A 407 -15.72 -3.68 -17.14
CA GLY A 407 -14.94 -4.08 -18.32
C GLY A 407 -14.80 -5.59 -18.41
N ASP A 408 -14.89 -6.13 -19.62
CA ASP A 408 -14.85 -7.57 -19.93
C ASP A 408 -13.65 -8.26 -19.25
N LEU A 409 -13.94 -9.36 -18.54
CA LEU A 409 -12.91 -10.20 -17.91
C LEU A 409 -12.09 -10.90 -19.03
N VAL A 410 -10.82 -10.55 -19.12
CA VAL A 410 -9.90 -11.25 -20.02
C VAL A 410 -9.57 -12.62 -19.43
N GLN A 411 -9.82 -13.69 -20.16
CA GLN A 411 -9.27 -15.01 -19.86
C GLN A 411 -7.79 -15.02 -20.23
N ILE A 412 -6.92 -14.92 -19.22
CA ILE A 412 -5.50 -15.17 -19.43
C ILE A 412 -5.29 -16.69 -19.50
N THR A 413 -5.34 -17.25 -20.72
CA THR A 413 -4.83 -18.61 -20.96
C THR A 413 -3.34 -18.62 -20.63
N ARG A 414 -2.88 -19.66 -19.90
CA ARG A 414 -1.46 -19.89 -19.60
C ARG A 414 -0.65 -19.88 -20.90
N ARG A 415 0.08 -18.81 -21.19
CA ARG A 415 1.22 -18.91 -22.09
C ARG A 415 2.33 -19.58 -21.29
N ALA A 416 2.59 -20.84 -21.63
CA ALA A 416 3.78 -21.53 -21.17
C ALA A 416 5.01 -20.68 -21.51
N ALA A 417 5.84 -20.41 -20.51
CA ALA A 417 7.14 -19.80 -20.72
C ALA A 417 7.91 -20.72 -21.70
N ARG A 418 8.11 -20.26 -22.94
CA ARG A 418 9.01 -20.93 -23.87
C ARG A 418 10.40 -20.77 -23.28
N ARG A 419 10.96 -21.87 -22.76
CA ARG A 419 12.39 -22.00 -22.56
C ARG A 419 13.05 -21.80 -23.93
N SER A 420 13.80 -20.73 -24.11
CA SER A 420 14.73 -20.59 -25.22
C SER A 420 15.83 -21.58 -24.98
N GLY A 421 15.72 -22.77 -25.62
CA GLY A 421 16.84 -23.69 -25.75
C GLY A 421 17.87 -23.08 -26.69
N THR A 422 19.02 -22.78 -26.16
CA THR A 422 20.24 -22.58 -26.95
C THR A 422 20.76 -23.93 -27.39
N THR A 423 20.81 -24.14 -28.68
CA THR A 423 21.78 -25.07 -29.31
C THR A 423 23.12 -24.40 -29.44
#